data_df80ffb26d27d44b45deb2887c75507f
#
_entry.id   df80ffb26d27d44b45deb2887c75507f
#
_cell.length_a   1.000
_cell.length_b   1.000
_cell.length_c   1.000
_cell.angle_alpha   90.00
_cell.angle_beta   90.00
_cell.angle_gamma   90.00
#
_symmetry.space_group_name_H-M   'P 1'
#
loop_
_entity.id
_entity.type
_entity.pdbx_description
1 polymer ?
#
loop_
_entity_poly.entity_id
_entity_poly.type
_entity_poly.pdbx_seq_one_letter_code
_entity_poly.pdbx_strand_id
1 'polypeptide(L)'
;MSFLRCVVLLLVLMSNLHAADSRLPVTGGERQWPQASGPQGTWAVGADSVPLKWSVARGEGVLWRTTLPETGQGGIAVWGNRVFLTTLKPEAGQLPLGKDVIGHCLDAKTGKILWTVTLPGRETSVPAYFFSDATSPSPVADGQHVWFFNACGSVGCYDFAGKQIWMREWQPTGGRPFNKQFEPILFNDTLLNMEPRDADDPKREGKDPWNYLRALDKRTGRTLWVADDAMTHYNTPVFGRLPDGTPAVLQGRGAYHGVPELPIGLSLTSLAAGKEGKTIWRYETNRSKACYTMHWNAKYAAWFDIDASEHQVLDVATGKLLRTQSLVKQVDWRRFNPAKGKHELLTGVDLTKQTPPLKVFPAQFCNILLGDWHYFLCYTEASKHLGPPYCVGRVHLETGQVEYLEVPVSIVREAGQPDQFIWNRPQTSSTVNSRGIEVATDKRSRGDGWWWGYLGSPTAIGGKVFFTTMLGITYVIDGRAAVLDERALLAVNDLGHPGRTWSLNSLSFAEGRVYHRSMKEAVCLGPK
;
A
#
# COMPACT_ATOMS: atom_id res chain seq x y z
N MET A 1 41.03 7.31 -69.32
CA MET A 1 41.21 8.17 -68.13
C MET A 1 39.82 8.35 -67.50
N SER A 2 39.53 7.53 -66.50
CA SER A 2 38.19 7.42 -65.90
C SER A 2 38.31 7.89 -64.44
N PHE A 3 37.57 8.95 -64.10
CA PHE A 3 37.50 9.48 -62.74
C PHE A 3 36.47 8.72 -61.95
N LEU A 4 36.90 7.93 -60.95
CA LEU A 4 36.08 7.24 -60.00
C LEU A 4 35.71 8.21 -58.88
N ARG A 5 34.44 8.63 -58.78
CA ARG A 5 33.89 9.41 -57.67
C ARG A 5 33.47 8.43 -56.59
N CYS A 6 34.21 8.40 -55.47
CA CYS A 6 33.77 7.79 -54.22
C CYS A 6 32.70 8.66 -53.57
N VAL A 7 31.46 8.15 -53.52
CA VAL A 7 30.38 8.67 -52.67
C VAL A 7 30.52 7.98 -51.31
N VAL A 8 30.96 8.72 -50.32
CA VAL A 8 30.92 8.28 -48.91
C VAL A 8 29.52 8.50 -48.41
N LEU A 9 28.78 7.38 -48.26
CA LEU A 9 27.45 7.36 -47.63
C LEU A 9 27.69 7.42 -46.09
N LEU A 10 27.50 8.58 -45.48
CA LEU A 10 27.44 8.73 -44.02
C LEU A 10 26.09 8.13 -43.55
N LEU A 11 26.07 6.90 -43.11
CA LEU A 11 24.97 6.32 -42.36
C LEU A 11 24.98 6.93 -40.94
N VAL A 12 24.16 7.94 -40.74
CA VAL A 12 23.80 8.41 -39.40
C VAL A 12 22.90 7.33 -38.77
N LEU A 13 23.52 6.46 -38.02
CA LEU A 13 22.82 5.60 -37.07
C LEU A 13 22.22 6.51 -35.98
N MET A 14 20.99 6.96 -36.20
CA MET A 14 20.16 7.42 -35.09
C MET A 14 19.89 6.19 -34.21
N SER A 15 20.71 5.99 -33.21
CA SER A 15 20.38 5.14 -32.07
C SER A 15 19.18 5.78 -31.39
N ASN A 16 17.99 5.27 -31.71
CA ASN A 16 16.83 5.40 -30.86
C ASN A 16 17.21 4.71 -29.54
N LEU A 17 17.78 5.48 -28.62
CA LEU A 17 17.74 5.16 -27.21
C LEU A 17 16.28 5.26 -26.80
N HIS A 18 15.53 4.20 -27.09
CA HIS A 18 14.34 3.91 -26.34
C HIS A 18 14.81 3.86 -24.88
N ALA A 19 14.30 4.77 -24.07
CA ALA A 19 14.40 4.65 -22.63
C ALA A 19 14.06 3.20 -22.30
N ALA A 20 15.01 2.46 -21.77
CA ALA A 20 14.79 1.09 -21.36
C ALA A 20 13.61 1.15 -20.37
N ASP A 21 12.46 0.74 -20.88
CA ASP A 21 11.29 0.44 -20.08
C ASP A 21 11.83 -0.44 -18.95
N SER A 22 11.81 0.04 -17.72
CA SER A 22 12.32 -0.65 -16.54
C SER A 22 11.39 -1.82 -16.16
N ARG A 23 10.99 -2.58 -17.16
CA ARG A 23 10.31 -3.86 -17.00
C ARG A 23 11.32 -4.80 -16.41
N LEU A 24 11.25 -4.93 -15.10
CA LEU A 24 11.87 -6.08 -14.45
C LEU A 24 11.37 -7.33 -15.18
N PRO A 25 12.27 -8.28 -15.50
CA PRO A 25 11.86 -9.48 -16.23
C PRO A 25 10.74 -10.16 -15.46
N VAL A 26 9.59 -10.33 -16.12
CA VAL A 26 8.41 -11.02 -15.58
C VAL A 26 8.72 -12.52 -15.55
N THR A 27 9.57 -12.94 -14.66
CA THR A 27 9.79 -14.35 -14.38
C THR A 27 8.79 -14.82 -13.34
N GLY A 28 7.63 -15.31 -13.79
CA GLY A 28 6.65 -15.97 -12.91
C GLY A 28 5.80 -15.06 -12.03
N GLY A 29 5.98 -13.74 -12.06
CA GLY A 29 5.29 -12.79 -11.18
C GLY A 29 3.77 -12.74 -11.32
N GLU A 30 3.23 -13.13 -12.46
CA GLU A 30 1.78 -13.18 -12.69
C GLU A 30 1.09 -14.37 -11.99
N ARG A 31 1.84 -15.37 -11.57
CA ARG A 31 1.29 -16.58 -10.94
C ARG A 31 1.25 -16.53 -9.42
N GLN A 32 1.84 -15.50 -8.82
CA GLN A 32 2.07 -15.47 -7.38
C GLN A 32 2.01 -14.04 -6.86
N TRP A 33 1.53 -13.89 -5.63
CA TRP A 33 1.58 -12.67 -4.86
C TRP A 33 2.18 -12.97 -3.48
N PRO A 34 3.50 -13.10 -3.39
CA PRO A 34 4.17 -13.69 -2.22
C PRO A 34 4.13 -12.84 -0.95
N GLN A 35 3.81 -11.55 -1.05
CA GLN A 35 3.81 -10.57 0.04
C GLN A 35 2.93 -9.38 -0.33
N ALA A 36 2.59 -8.50 0.61
CA ALA A 36 1.71 -7.35 0.36
C ALA A 36 2.13 -6.50 -0.84
N SER A 37 3.42 -6.19 -0.94
CA SER A 37 4.01 -5.39 -2.01
C SER A 37 4.25 -6.15 -3.33
N GLY A 38 3.71 -7.36 -3.44
CA GLY A 38 3.77 -8.18 -4.65
C GLY A 38 5.10 -8.89 -4.88
N PRO A 39 5.26 -9.57 -6.03
CA PRO A 39 6.39 -10.46 -6.28
C PRO A 39 7.74 -9.75 -6.32
N GLN A 40 7.76 -8.46 -6.56
CA GLN A 40 8.98 -7.67 -6.64
C GLN A 40 9.14 -6.67 -5.49
N GLY A 41 8.20 -6.64 -4.53
CA GLY A 41 8.24 -5.72 -3.41
C GLY A 41 7.93 -4.26 -3.76
N THR A 42 7.41 -3.99 -4.97
CA THR A 42 7.22 -2.64 -5.53
C THR A 42 5.75 -2.24 -5.71
N TRP A 43 4.81 -3.04 -5.22
CA TRP A 43 3.36 -2.87 -5.40
C TRP A 43 2.92 -2.90 -6.87
N ALA A 44 3.81 -3.29 -7.77
CA ALA A 44 3.57 -3.34 -9.20
C ALA A 44 3.95 -4.69 -9.80
N VAL A 45 3.17 -5.17 -10.78
CA VAL A 45 3.42 -6.38 -11.54
C VAL A 45 2.97 -6.21 -12.98
N GLY A 46 3.75 -6.78 -13.91
CA GLY A 46 3.30 -6.96 -15.29
C GLY A 46 2.22 -8.04 -15.35
N ALA A 47 1.19 -7.85 -16.16
CA ALA A 47 0.19 -8.84 -16.47
C ALA A 47 -0.46 -8.53 -17.82
N ASP A 48 -0.76 -9.56 -18.59
CA ASP A 48 -1.45 -9.40 -19.88
C ASP A 48 -2.93 -9.09 -19.68
N SER A 49 -3.53 -9.65 -18.62
CA SER A 49 -4.93 -9.42 -18.28
C SER A 49 -5.14 -9.32 -16.78
N VAL A 50 -6.09 -8.48 -16.38
CA VAL A 50 -6.53 -8.33 -15.00
C VAL A 50 -8.03 -8.06 -14.97
N PRO A 51 -8.79 -8.61 -14.01
CA PRO A 51 -10.19 -8.26 -13.84
C PRO A 51 -10.34 -6.76 -13.55
N LEU A 52 -11.11 -6.07 -14.37
CA LEU A 52 -11.33 -4.62 -14.22
C LEU A 52 -12.65 -4.32 -13.50
N LYS A 53 -13.66 -5.17 -13.71
CA LYS A 53 -15.02 -4.90 -13.21
C LYS A 53 -15.53 -6.06 -12.37
N TRP A 54 -16.05 -5.72 -11.19
CA TRP A 54 -16.73 -6.64 -10.29
C TRP A 54 -17.70 -5.90 -9.38
N SER A 55 -18.61 -6.65 -8.75
CA SER A 55 -19.43 -6.18 -7.65
C SER A 55 -19.64 -7.32 -6.66
N VAL A 56 -19.08 -7.21 -5.48
CA VAL A 56 -19.33 -8.20 -4.41
C VAL A 56 -20.77 -8.08 -3.92
N ALA A 57 -21.34 -6.87 -3.89
CA ALA A 57 -22.72 -6.64 -3.53
C ALA A 57 -23.71 -7.40 -4.43
N ARG A 58 -23.43 -7.51 -5.74
CA ARG A 58 -24.25 -8.24 -6.73
C ARG A 58 -23.76 -9.67 -7.02
N GLY A 59 -22.60 -10.07 -6.51
CA GLY A 59 -21.96 -11.33 -6.85
C GLY A 59 -21.37 -11.38 -8.26
N GLU A 60 -21.17 -10.22 -8.91
CA GLU A 60 -20.59 -10.11 -10.25
C GLU A 60 -19.08 -10.24 -10.20
N GLY A 61 -18.52 -11.11 -11.03
CA GLY A 61 -17.08 -11.39 -11.05
C GLY A 61 -16.54 -12.05 -9.77
N VAL A 62 -17.40 -12.52 -8.89
CA VAL A 62 -17.03 -13.23 -7.66
C VAL A 62 -16.92 -14.72 -7.96
N LEU A 63 -15.72 -15.28 -7.76
CA LEU A 63 -15.44 -16.70 -7.93
C LEU A 63 -15.74 -17.47 -6.64
N TRP A 64 -15.35 -16.91 -5.49
CA TRP A 64 -15.70 -17.44 -4.18
C TRP A 64 -15.66 -16.34 -3.10
N ARG A 65 -16.36 -16.61 -1.99
CA ARG A 65 -16.35 -15.80 -0.77
C ARG A 65 -16.18 -16.72 0.42
N THR A 66 -15.34 -16.31 1.36
CA THR A 66 -15.08 -17.06 2.60
C THR A 66 -15.30 -16.13 3.78
N THR A 67 -16.31 -16.43 4.60
CA THR A 67 -16.53 -15.74 5.87
C THR A 67 -15.35 -16.01 6.81
N LEU A 68 -14.75 -14.96 7.35
CA LEU A 68 -13.64 -15.05 8.28
C LEU A 68 -14.15 -15.23 9.72
N PRO A 69 -13.45 -16.00 10.56
CA PRO A 69 -13.92 -16.25 11.94
C PRO A 69 -13.82 -15.02 12.84
N GLU A 70 -12.98 -14.05 12.48
CA GLU A 70 -12.78 -12.80 13.19
C GLU A 70 -12.22 -11.73 12.24
N THR A 71 -12.11 -10.49 12.70
CA THR A 71 -11.52 -9.38 11.95
C THR A 71 -10.02 -9.56 11.71
N GLY A 72 -9.52 -8.82 10.72
CA GLY A 72 -8.10 -8.66 10.44
C GLY A 72 -7.88 -7.62 9.36
N GLN A 73 -6.69 -7.05 9.33
CA GLN A 73 -6.34 -5.89 8.48
C GLN A 73 -5.23 -6.18 7.47
N GLY A 74 -4.38 -7.16 7.70
CA GLY A 74 -3.30 -7.52 6.77
C GLY A 74 -3.82 -7.97 5.41
N GLY A 75 -3.01 -7.80 4.39
CA GLY A 75 -3.27 -8.24 3.02
C GLY A 75 -3.24 -9.76 2.87
N ILE A 76 -3.30 -10.19 1.63
CA ILE A 76 -3.34 -11.60 1.24
C ILE A 76 -2.06 -11.96 0.50
N ALA A 77 -1.38 -13.05 0.89
CA ALA A 77 -0.36 -13.67 0.07
C ALA A 77 -0.95 -14.85 -0.72
N VAL A 78 -0.49 -15.02 -1.97
CA VAL A 78 -0.95 -16.10 -2.84
C VAL A 78 0.25 -16.82 -3.46
N TRP A 79 0.26 -18.15 -3.34
CA TRP A 79 1.27 -18.97 -3.98
C TRP A 79 0.69 -20.29 -4.51
N GLY A 80 0.71 -20.45 -5.82
CA GLY A 80 0.08 -21.59 -6.48
C GLY A 80 -1.39 -21.71 -6.08
N ASN A 81 -1.81 -22.86 -5.58
CA ASN A 81 -3.20 -23.09 -5.16
C ASN A 81 -3.47 -22.73 -3.67
N ARG A 82 -2.65 -21.90 -3.06
CA ARG A 82 -2.77 -21.50 -1.65
C ARG A 82 -2.96 -19.99 -1.52
N VAL A 83 -3.84 -19.61 -0.62
CA VAL A 83 -4.09 -18.23 -0.21
C VAL A 83 -3.84 -18.15 1.29
N PHE A 84 -3.05 -17.17 1.72
CA PHE A 84 -2.67 -16.98 3.11
C PHE A 84 -3.13 -15.61 3.60
N LEU A 85 -3.74 -15.58 4.76
CA LEU A 85 -4.17 -14.35 5.44
C LEU A 85 -4.20 -14.57 6.96
N THR A 86 -4.38 -13.48 7.71
CA THR A 86 -4.47 -13.53 9.17
C THR A 86 -5.78 -12.93 9.68
N THR A 87 -6.26 -13.41 10.82
CA THR A 87 -7.30 -12.78 11.62
C THR A 87 -6.87 -12.71 13.08
N LEU A 88 -7.50 -11.87 13.87
CA LEU A 88 -7.41 -12.02 15.31
C LEU A 88 -8.00 -13.38 15.72
N LYS A 89 -7.51 -13.92 16.84
CA LYS A 89 -8.10 -15.13 17.42
C LYS A 89 -9.43 -14.79 18.06
N PRO A 90 -10.52 -15.51 17.71
CA PRO A 90 -11.79 -15.33 18.35
C PRO A 90 -11.71 -15.60 19.85
N GLU A 91 -12.24 -14.68 20.66
CA GLU A 91 -12.36 -14.86 22.10
C GLU A 91 -13.83 -14.72 22.54
N ALA A 92 -14.14 -15.26 23.71
CA ALA A 92 -15.45 -15.05 24.34
C ALA A 92 -15.60 -13.59 24.77
N GLY A 93 -16.78 -13.01 24.55
CA GLY A 93 -17.05 -11.61 24.83
C GLY A 93 -16.93 -10.71 23.61
N GLN A 94 -17.09 -9.41 23.85
CA GLN A 94 -17.09 -8.44 22.75
C GLN A 94 -15.73 -7.77 22.57
N LEU A 95 -15.20 -7.13 23.60
CA LEU A 95 -13.94 -6.40 23.58
C LEU A 95 -13.30 -6.42 24.99
N PRO A 96 -11.94 -6.36 25.08
CA PRO A 96 -10.98 -6.32 23.99
C PRO A 96 -10.89 -7.66 23.25
N LEU A 97 -10.62 -7.61 21.95
CA LEU A 97 -10.24 -8.78 21.18
C LEU A 97 -8.87 -9.26 21.68
N GLY A 98 -8.62 -10.57 21.56
CA GLY A 98 -7.43 -11.18 22.11
C GLY A 98 -6.10 -10.68 21.52
N LYS A 99 -5.02 -11.13 22.12
CA LYS A 99 -3.66 -10.79 21.66
C LYS A 99 -3.11 -11.73 20.59
N ASP A 100 -3.72 -12.91 20.46
CA ASP A 100 -3.27 -13.94 19.53
C ASP A 100 -3.82 -13.69 18.13
N VAL A 101 -3.05 -14.12 17.12
CA VAL A 101 -3.41 -14.07 15.71
C VAL A 101 -3.55 -15.48 15.18
N ILE A 102 -4.52 -15.70 14.30
CA ILE A 102 -4.69 -16.93 13.54
C ILE A 102 -4.19 -16.71 12.11
N GLY A 103 -3.20 -17.50 11.71
CA GLY A 103 -2.81 -17.66 10.31
C GLY A 103 -3.73 -18.68 9.64
N HIS A 104 -4.24 -18.35 8.46
CA HIS A 104 -5.12 -19.21 7.67
C HIS A 104 -4.47 -19.54 6.33
N CYS A 105 -4.61 -20.80 5.92
CA CYS A 105 -4.36 -21.23 4.55
C CYS A 105 -5.69 -21.64 3.92
N LEU A 106 -6.00 -21.05 2.77
CA LEU A 106 -7.18 -21.37 1.99
C LEU A 106 -6.78 -21.99 0.64
N ASP A 107 -7.67 -22.79 0.10
CA ASP A 107 -7.58 -23.25 -1.28
C ASP A 107 -7.91 -22.11 -2.25
N ALA A 108 -7.03 -21.81 -3.19
CA ALA A 108 -7.18 -20.66 -4.09
C ALA A 108 -8.33 -20.79 -5.10
N LYS A 109 -8.81 -22.02 -5.36
CA LYS A 109 -9.92 -22.26 -6.30
C LYS A 109 -11.28 -22.13 -5.63
N THR A 110 -11.38 -22.55 -4.36
CA THR A 110 -12.67 -22.71 -3.67
C THR A 110 -12.85 -21.76 -2.49
N GLY A 111 -11.76 -21.14 -2.00
CA GLY A 111 -11.77 -20.34 -0.77
C GLY A 111 -11.89 -21.17 0.51
N LYS A 112 -11.95 -22.51 0.44
CA LYS A 112 -12.06 -23.36 1.63
C LYS A 112 -10.84 -23.25 2.52
N ILE A 113 -11.03 -23.02 3.82
CA ILE A 113 -9.95 -23.06 4.81
C ILE A 113 -9.44 -24.51 4.90
N LEU A 114 -8.14 -24.68 4.66
CA LEU A 114 -7.46 -25.98 4.66
C LEU A 114 -6.87 -26.28 6.03
N TRP A 115 -6.24 -25.29 6.63
CA TRP A 115 -5.65 -25.36 7.96
C TRP A 115 -5.48 -23.96 8.56
N THR A 116 -5.27 -23.94 9.87
CA THR A 116 -5.01 -22.71 10.64
C THR A 116 -3.90 -22.95 11.64
N VAL A 117 -3.19 -21.87 12.01
CA VAL A 117 -2.15 -21.88 13.05
C VAL A 117 -2.34 -20.68 13.97
N THR A 118 -1.85 -20.78 15.21
CA THR A 118 -1.93 -19.70 16.19
C THR A 118 -0.55 -19.08 16.39
N LEU A 119 -0.50 -17.73 16.34
CA LEU A 119 0.67 -16.93 16.67
C LEU A 119 0.40 -16.20 17.98
N PRO A 120 1.19 -16.43 19.04
CA PRO A 120 0.99 -15.80 20.33
C PRO A 120 1.34 -14.30 20.25
N GLY A 121 0.60 -13.47 20.97
CA GLY A 121 0.94 -12.07 21.19
C GLY A 121 1.57 -11.86 22.56
N ARG A 122 2.52 -10.95 22.67
CA ARG A 122 3.13 -10.57 23.96
C ARG A 122 2.29 -9.52 24.69
N GLU A 123 1.54 -8.74 23.97
CA GLU A 123 0.61 -7.74 24.49
C GLU A 123 -0.74 -7.80 23.77
N THR A 124 -1.77 -7.26 24.40
CA THR A 124 -3.09 -7.20 23.81
C THR A 124 -3.12 -6.26 22.63
N SER A 125 -3.61 -6.76 21.49
CA SER A 125 -4.00 -5.90 20.39
C SER A 125 -5.15 -5.01 20.84
N VAL A 126 -5.03 -3.72 20.62
CA VAL A 126 -6.14 -2.80 20.82
C VAL A 126 -6.76 -2.51 19.46
N PRO A 127 -7.81 -3.22 19.06
CA PRO A 127 -8.46 -3.02 17.76
C PRO A 127 -9.38 -1.80 17.78
N ALA A 128 -9.26 -0.97 18.78
CA ALA A 128 -9.93 0.33 18.86
C ALA A 128 -9.63 1.20 17.65
N TYR A 129 -8.68 0.78 16.85
CA TYR A 129 -8.10 1.57 15.80
C TYR A 129 -8.24 0.87 14.48
N PHE A 130 -8.96 1.49 13.63
CA PHE A 130 -8.97 1.20 12.22
C PHE A 130 -7.60 1.42 11.55
N PHE A 131 -6.63 2.03 12.23
CA PHE A 131 -5.27 2.23 11.70
C PHE A 131 -4.46 0.95 11.62
N SER A 132 -4.56 0.11 12.65
CA SER A 132 -3.78 -1.11 12.76
C SER A 132 -4.27 -1.98 13.89
N ASP A 133 -4.01 -3.27 13.79
CA ASP A 133 -4.14 -4.25 14.86
C ASP A 133 -3.00 -5.28 14.78
N ALA A 134 -3.06 -6.33 15.58
CA ALA A 134 -2.04 -7.37 15.59
C ALA A 134 -1.87 -8.09 14.24
N THR A 135 -2.88 -8.02 13.37
CA THR A 135 -2.91 -8.68 12.05
C THR A 135 -2.47 -7.74 10.91
N SER A 136 -2.08 -6.51 11.20
CA SER A 136 -1.72 -5.53 10.15
C SER A 136 -0.63 -5.99 9.20
N PRO A 137 0.45 -6.67 9.64
CA PRO A 137 1.42 -7.24 8.73
C PRO A 137 0.82 -8.37 7.90
N SER A 138 1.02 -8.31 6.58
CA SER A 138 0.57 -9.36 5.67
C SER A 138 1.44 -10.61 5.77
N PRO A 139 0.91 -11.80 5.48
CA PRO A 139 1.72 -13.00 5.33
C PRO A 139 2.72 -12.87 4.19
N VAL A 140 3.80 -13.66 4.28
CA VAL A 140 4.81 -13.80 3.23
C VAL A 140 4.96 -15.27 2.87
N ALA A 141 5.14 -15.61 1.58
CA ALA A 141 5.31 -16.98 1.11
C ALA A 141 6.41 -17.08 0.05
N ASP A 142 7.15 -18.22 -0.01
CA ASP A 142 8.22 -18.45 -0.99
C ASP A 142 8.07 -19.73 -1.84
N GLY A 143 6.91 -20.37 -1.75
CA GLY A 143 6.62 -21.60 -2.47
C GLY A 143 6.94 -22.90 -1.68
N GLN A 144 7.68 -22.80 -0.59
CA GLN A 144 7.96 -23.90 0.34
C GLN A 144 7.42 -23.59 1.74
N HIS A 145 7.50 -22.31 2.15
CA HIS A 145 7.13 -21.82 3.46
C HIS A 145 6.21 -20.63 3.38
N VAL A 146 5.44 -20.43 4.45
CA VAL A 146 4.70 -19.22 4.73
C VAL A 146 5.09 -18.68 6.10
N TRP A 147 5.27 -17.36 6.18
CA TRP A 147 5.50 -16.64 7.42
C TRP A 147 4.26 -15.83 7.76
N PHE A 148 3.72 -16.08 8.93
CA PHE A 148 2.66 -15.27 9.51
C PHE A 148 3.21 -14.41 10.62
N PHE A 149 2.63 -13.21 10.76
CA PHE A 149 3.09 -12.21 11.71
C PHE A 149 1.99 -11.86 12.68
N ASN A 150 2.37 -11.68 13.92
CA ASN A 150 1.59 -11.01 14.94
C ASN A 150 2.35 -9.75 15.35
N ALA A 151 1.87 -8.57 14.98
CA ALA A 151 2.54 -7.31 15.30
C ALA A 151 2.67 -7.07 16.82
N CYS A 152 1.95 -7.82 17.64
CA CYS A 152 2.10 -7.85 19.09
C CYS A 152 3.22 -8.77 19.57
N GLY A 153 4.16 -9.15 18.70
CA GLY A 153 5.45 -9.69 19.10
C GLY A 153 5.75 -11.12 18.72
N SER A 154 5.26 -11.64 17.57
CA SER A 154 5.73 -12.92 17.06
C SER A 154 5.71 -13.04 15.54
N VAL A 155 6.56 -13.91 15.01
CA VAL A 155 6.53 -14.40 13.63
C VAL A 155 6.78 -15.90 13.62
N GLY A 156 5.93 -16.63 12.89
CA GLY A 156 6.04 -18.06 12.73
C GLY A 156 6.25 -18.47 11.28
N CYS A 157 7.17 -19.39 11.04
CA CYS A 157 7.41 -20.05 9.77
C CYS A 157 6.74 -21.42 9.76
N TYR A 158 5.98 -21.69 8.71
CA TYR A 158 5.27 -22.95 8.52
C TYR A 158 5.50 -23.49 7.12
N ASP A 159 5.51 -24.81 6.95
CA ASP A 159 5.41 -25.40 5.62
C ASP A 159 3.98 -25.25 5.05
N PHE A 160 3.80 -25.61 3.79
CA PHE A 160 2.48 -25.50 3.13
C PHE A 160 1.45 -26.53 3.62
N ALA A 161 1.85 -27.47 4.49
CA ALA A 161 0.95 -28.37 5.19
C ALA A 161 0.52 -27.82 6.58
N GLY A 162 1.08 -26.69 7.00
CA GLY A 162 0.78 -26.05 8.28
C GLY A 162 1.66 -26.52 9.44
N LYS A 163 2.71 -27.31 9.18
CA LYS A 163 3.67 -27.70 10.21
C LYS A 163 4.61 -26.55 10.53
N GLN A 164 4.73 -26.21 11.80
CA GLN A 164 5.66 -25.20 12.28
C GLN A 164 7.10 -25.63 12.08
N ILE A 165 7.90 -24.77 11.45
CA ILE A 165 9.34 -24.95 11.26
C ILE A 165 10.09 -24.22 12.38
N TRP A 166 9.76 -22.94 12.60
CA TRP A 166 10.28 -22.15 13.70
C TRP A 166 9.29 -21.06 14.13
N MET A 167 9.47 -20.54 15.35
CA MET A 167 8.76 -19.42 15.93
C MET A 167 9.77 -18.47 16.57
N ARG A 168 9.61 -17.18 16.32
CA ARG A 168 10.35 -16.12 16.99
C ARG A 168 9.37 -15.20 17.71
N GLU A 169 9.74 -14.79 18.92
CA GLU A 169 8.96 -13.84 19.71
C GLU A 169 9.86 -12.69 20.16
N TRP A 170 9.27 -11.50 20.28
CA TRP A 170 9.94 -10.32 20.82
C TRP A 170 8.95 -9.46 21.61
N GLN A 171 9.47 -8.58 22.49
CA GLN A 171 8.67 -7.62 23.18
C GLN A 171 8.50 -6.38 22.27
N PRO A 172 7.29 -6.07 21.79
CA PRO A 172 7.06 -4.87 20.99
C PRO A 172 7.29 -3.62 21.81
N THR A 173 7.53 -2.50 21.12
CA THR A 173 7.57 -1.17 21.77
C THR A 173 6.22 -0.90 22.40
N GLY A 174 6.21 -0.61 23.71
CA GLY A 174 5.00 -0.57 24.50
C GLY A 174 4.05 0.59 24.19
N GLY A 175 2.80 0.34 24.51
CA GLY A 175 1.81 1.37 24.81
C GLY A 175 1.18 2.13 23.66
N ARG A 176 1.53 1.87 22.38
CA ARG A 176 0.95 2.62 21.27
C ARG A 176 0.34 1.70 20.21
N PRO A 177 -0.95 1.82 19.96
CA PRO A 177 -1.65 0.99 18.97
C PRO A 177 -1.12 1.20 17.54
N PHE A 178 -0.49 2.35 17.29
CA PHE A 178 0.02 2.74 15.99
C PHE A 178 1.32 2.02 15.58
N ASN A 179 1.98 1.30 16.49
CA ASN A 179 3.23 0.58 16.22
C ASN A 179 3.10 -0.60 15.26
N LYS A 180 1.93 -0.81 14.64
CA LYS A 180 1.60 -2.07 13.99
C LYS A 180 1.39 -1.98 12.49
N GLN A 181 1.67 -0.81 11.90
CA GLN A 181 1.64 -0.64 10.46
C GLN A 181 3.03 -0.90 9.88
N PHE A 182 3.19 -2.09 9.34
CA PHE A 182 4.41 -2.53 8.70
C PHE A 182 4.09 -3.70 7.76
N GLU A 183 4.65 -3.67 6.55
CA GLU A 183 4.56 -4.79 5.63
C GLU A 183 5.92 -5.47 5.52
N PRO A 184 6.01 -6.76 5.91
CA PRO A 184 7.24 -7.54 5.79
C PRO A 184 7.68 -7.70 4.34
N ILE A 185 8.99 -7.79 4.13
CA ILE A 185 9.58 -7.94 2.81
C ILE A 185 10.44 -9.19 2.77
N LEU A 186 10.19 -10.05 1.78
CA LEU A 186 11.06 -11.16 1.44
C LEU A 186 12.04 -10.73 0.36
N PHE A 187 13.32 -10.80 0.68
CA PHE A 187 14.40 -10.53 -0.25
C PHE A 187 15.44 -11.65 -0.21
N ASN A 188 15.53 -12.45 -1.26
CA ASN A 188 16.38 -13.65 -1.33
C ASN A 188 16.09 -14.63 -0.17
N ASP A 189 17.10 -14.92 0.65
CA ASP A 189 16.96 -15.76 1.85
C ASP A 189 16.71 -14.97 3.14
N THR A 190 16.34 -13.70 2.99
CA THR A 190 16.17 -12.76 4.10
C THR A 190 14.72 -12.32 4.22
N LEU A 191 14.18 -12.42 5.42
CA LEU A 191 12.89 -11.86 5.78
C LEU A 191 13.10 -10.57 6.57
N LEU A 192 12.65 -9.46 6.03
CA LEU A 192 12.71 -8.16 6.69
C LEU A 192 11.50 -7.97 7.57
N ASN A 193 11.73 -7.70 8.84
CA ASN A 193 10.71 -7.42 9.85
C ASN A 193 11.04 -6.12 10.59
N MET A 194 10.06 -5.56 11.27
CA MET A 194 10.23 -4.40 12.13
C MET A 194 10.20 -4.83 13.59
N GLU A 195 11.31 -4.65 14.28
CA GLU A 195 11.46 -4.99 15.70
C GLU A 195 12.32 -3.94 16.42
N PRO A 196 12.15 -3.75 17.72
CA PRO A 196 13.13 -3.00 18.51
C PRO A 196 14.46 -3.76 18.56
N ARG A 197 15.54 -3.08 18.93
CA ARG A 197 16.81 -3.74 19.26
C ARG A 197 16.62 -4.63 20.47
N ASP A 198 17.40 -5.72 20.53
CA ASP A 198 17.37 -6.63 21.67
C ASP A 198 17.76 -5.91 22.96
N ALA A 199 17.29 -6.40 24.10
CA ALA A 199 17.46 -5.70 25.39
C ALA A 199 18.94 -5.54 25.79
N ASP A 200 19.79 -6.42 25.33
CA ASP A 200 21.23 -6.47 25.56
C ASP A 200 22.06 -5.84 24.41
N ASP A 201 21.42 -5.33 23.35
CA ASP A 201 22.12 -4.62 22.27
C ASP A 201 22.71 -3.31 22.80
N PRO A 202 24.04 -3.12 22.77
CA PRO A 202 24.69 -1.90 23.26
C PRO A 202 24.30 -0.65 22.49
N LYS A 203 23.71 -0.78 21.32
CA LYS A 203 23.20 0.33 20.52
C LYS A 203 21.72 0.65 20.82
N ARG A 204 21.09 -0.06 21.75
CA ARG A 204 19.71 0.23 22.16
C ARG A 204 19.67 1.54 22.95
N GLU A 205 18.83 2.46 22.51
CA GLU A 205 18.67 3.77 23.11
C GLU A 205 17.40 3.82 23.97
N GLY A 206 17.55 4.32 25.21
CA GLY A 206 16.44 4.68 26.08
C GLY A 206 15.63 3.53 26.67
N LYS A 207 14.59 3.87 27.44
CA LYS A 207 13.66 2.92 28.05
C LYS A 207 12.59 2.44 27.07
N ASP A 208 12.20 3.29 26.11
CA ASP A 208 11.27 2.97 25.03
C ASP A 208 12.07 2.87 23.73
N PRO A 209 12.51 1.67 23.39
CA PRO A 209 13.37 1.48 22.23
C PRO A 209 12.64 1.81 20.93
N TRP A 210 13.37 2.43 20.01
CA TRP A 210 12.91 2.65 18.65
C TRP A 210 12.80 1.32 17.90
N ASN A 211 12.00 1.31 16.87
CA ASN A 211 11.96 0.19 15.93
C ASN A 211 13.04 0.32 14.86
N TYR A 212 13.50 -0.83 14.38
CA TYR A 212 14.49 -0.95 13.32
C TYR A 212 14.06 -1.97 12.30
N LEU A 213 14.48 -1.78 11.07
CA LEU A 213 14.43 -2.84 10.07
C LEU A 213 15.39 -3.95 10.52
N ARG A 214 14.86 -5.14 10.73
CA ARG A 214 15.61 -6.32 11.15
C ARG A 214 15.54 -7.38 10.06
N ALA A 215 16.67 -7.91 9.68
CA ALA A 215 16.75 -9.03 8.75
C ALA A 215 16.84 -10.35 9.50
N LEU A 216 15.98 -11.27 9.16
CA LEU A 216 15.95 -12.62 9.67
C LEU A 216 16.36 -13.60 8.56
N ASP A 217 17.16 -14.59 8.91
CA ASP A 217 17.31 -15.78 8.08
C ASP A 217 15.94 -16.46 7.95
N LYS A 218 15.42 -16.57 6.74
CA LYS A 218 14.04 -17.06 6.51
C LYS A 218 13.83 -18.52 6.94
N ARG A 219 14.91 -19.33 7.00
CA ARG A 219 14.85 -20.76 7.36
C ARG A 219 14.91 -20.99 8.86
N THR A 220 15.52 -20.09 9.62
CA THR A 220 15.81 -20.30 11.05
C THR A 220 15.22 -19.23 11.96
N GLY A 221 14.78 -18.08 11.44
CA GLY A 221 14.30 -16.94 12.22
C GLY A 221 15.41 -16.20 12.99
N ARG A 222 16.70 -16.56 12.80
CA ARG A 222 17.81 -15.87 13.44
C ARG A 222 18.01 -14.49 12.83
N THR A 223 18.35 -13.52 13.65
CA THR A 223 18.77 -12.20 13.18
C THR A 223 20.09 -12.31 12.42
N LEU A 224 20.10 -11.80 11.19
CA LEU A 224 21.28 -11.64 10.36
C LEU A 224 21.93 -10.26 10.58
N TRP A 225 21.13 -9.22 10.61
CA TRP A 225 21.54 -7.85 10.88
C TRP A 225 20.34 -7.00 11.32
N VAL A 226 20.65 -5.85 11.90
CA VAL A 226 19.71 -4.79 12.25
C VAL A 226 20.18 -3.52 11.58
N ALA A 227 19.29 -2.77 10.95
CA ALA A 227 19.64 -1.55 10.24
C ALA A 227 20.31 -0.52 11.18
N ASP A 228 21.23 0.26 10.63
CA ASP A 228 21.90 1.32 11.39
C ASP A 228 20.92 2.43 11.78
N ASP A 229 19.92 2.66 10.96
CA ASP A 229 18.95 3.74 11.13
C ASP A 229 17.62 3.24 11.67
N ALA A 230 17.08 3.94 12.66
CA ALA A 230 15.76 3.66 13.19
C ALA A 230 14.69 4.00 12.17
N MET A 231 13.59 3.27 12.20
CA MET A 231 12.42 3.54 11.37
C MET A 231 11.20 3.83 12.23
N THR A 232 10.33 4.67 11.72
CA THR A 232 9.06 4.92 12.38
C THR A 232 8.12 3.72 12.27
N HIS A 233 7.28 3.54 13.26
CA HIS A 233 6.23 2.53 13.26
C HIS A 233 5.02 2.87 12.36
N TYR A 234 5.00 4.05 11.75
CA TYR A 234 3.98 4.47 10.80
C TYR A 234 4.45 4.27 9.35
N ASN A 235 5.16 3.24 9.06
CA ASN A 235 5.88 3.18 7.80
C ASN A 235 5.63 1.85 7.11
N THR A 236 5.29 1.93 5.83
CA THR A 236 5.37 0.79 4.92
C THR A 236 6.64 0.95 4.10
N PRO A 237 7.73 0.23 4.41
CA PRO A 237 8.97 0.35 3.66
C PRO A 237 8.77 -0.11 2.23
N VAL A 238 9.42 0.59 1.30
CA VAL A 238 9.32 0.31 -0.13
C VAL A 238 10.64 -0.24 -0.64
N PHE A 239 10.62 -1.47 -1.12
CA PHE A 239 11.78 -2.10 -1.77
C PHE A 239 11.98 -1.56 -3.18
N GLY A 240 13.24 -1.54 -3.64
CA GLY A 240 13.60 -1.19 -5.01
C GLY A 240 15.08 -1.37 -5.28
N ARG A 241 15.54 -0.84 -6.40
CA ARG A 241 16.95 -0.87 -6.80
C ARG A 241 17.41 0.51 -7.27
N LEU A 242 18.63 0.89 -6.87
CA LEU A 242 19.32 2.05 -7.39
C LEU A 242 19.70 1.86 -8.87
N PRO A 243 20.10 2.93 -9.59
CA PRO A 243 20.49 2.85 -10.99
C PRO A 243 21.62 1.85 -11.28
N ASP A 244 22.51 1.64 -10.32
CA ASP A 244 23.61 0.68 -10.38
C ASP A 244 23.19 -0.78 -10.05
N GLY A 245 21.89 -1.00 -9.81
CA GLY A 245 21.32 -2.30 -9.45
C GLY A 245 21.38 -2.62 -7.95
N THR A 246 21.97 -1.76 -7.11
CA THR A 246 22.04 -1.95 -5.66
C THR A 246 20.62 -2.09 -5.07
N PRO A 247 20.28 -3.22 -4.42
CA PRO A 247 19.01 -3.38 -3.76
C PRO A 247 18.95 -2.55 -2.48
N ALA A 248 17.82 -1.89 -2.25
CA ALA A 248 17.63 -1.03 -1.09
C ALA A 248 16.16 -0.94 -0.66
N VAL A 249 15.95 -0.40 0.53
CA VAL A 249 14.62 -0.13 1.10
C VAL A 249 14.55 1.34 1.50
N LEU A 250 13.56 2.04 0.98
CA LEU A 250 13.19 3.37 1.44
C LEU A 250 12.29 3.23 2.66
N GLN A 251 12.64 3.94 3.73
CA GLN A 251 11.91 3.92 4.99
C GLN A 251 11.74 5.32 5.57
N GLY A 252 10.67 5.54 6.34
CA GLY A 252 10.42 6.77 7.07
C GLY A 252 11.07 6.78 8.43
N ARG A 253 11.44 7.97 8.89
CA ARG A 253 11.95 8.27 10.23
C ARG A 253 11.08 9.29 10.90
N GLY A 254 10.99 9.19 12.23
CA GLY A 254 10.17 10.07 13.02
C GLY A 254 8.70 9.94 12.70
N ALA A 255 7.89 10.40 13.60
CA ALA A 255 6.47 10.33 13.38
C ALA A 255 5.73 11.38 14.20
N TYR A 256 4.49 11.43 13.91
CA TYR A 256 3.46 12.11 14.61
C TYR A 256 3.12 11.37 15.92
N HIS A 257 2.53 12.01 16.89
CA HIS A 257 2.14 11.45 18.18
C HIS A 257 3.30 11.14 19.17
N GLY A 258 4.37 11.92 19.11
CA GLY A 258 5.43 11.84 20.12
C GLY A 258 6.30 10.59 20.00
N VAL A 259 6.51 10.12 18.78
CA VAL A 259 7.48 9.07 18.46
C VAL A 259 8.89 9.66 18.58
N PRO A 260 9.82 8.97 19.23
CA PRO A 260 11.14 9.54 19.53
C PRO A 260 12.14 9.54 18.38
N GLU A 261 11.87 8.88 17.27
CA GLU A 261 12.83 8.74 16.17
C GLU A 261 13.18 10.09 15.56
N LEU A 262 14.42 10.51 15.75
CA LEU A 262 14.98 11.74 15.19
C LEU A 262 16.29 11.45 14.44
N PRO A 263 16.62 12.22 13.40
CA PRO A 263 15.79 13.29 12.81
C PRO A 263 14.59 12.74 12.04
N ILE A 264 13.54 13.55 11.93
CA ILE A 264 12.36 13.23 11.13
C ILE A 264 12.73 13.27 9.65
N GLY A 265 12.22 12.34 8.86
CA GLY A 265 12.46 12.32 7.41
C GLY A 265 12.39 10.95 6.78
N LEU A 266 13.26 10.74 5.81
CA LEU A 266 13.38 9.49 5.06
C LEU A 266 14.81 8.96 5.14
N SER A 267 14.99 7.65 5.04
CA SER A 267 16.29 7.01 4.84
C SER A 267 16.21 5.93 3.78
N LEU A 268 17.28 5.78 3.02
CA LEU A 268 17.49 4.65 2.13
C LEU A 268 18.50 3.69 2.75
N THR A 269 18.07 2.45 2.98
CA THR A 269 18.86 1.39 3.63
C THR A 269 19.30 0.36 2.60
N SER A 270 20.60 0.05 2.55
CA SER A 270 21.19 -0.92 1.63
C SER A 270 20.83 -2.36 2.01
N LEU A 271 20.54 -3.19 1.00
CA LEU A 271 20.45 -4.65 1.09
C LEU A 271 21.57 -5.35 0.30
N ALA A 272 22.55 -4.61 -0.19
CA ALA A 272 23.66 -5.17 -0.96
C ALA A 272 24.60 -5.96 -0.07
N ALA A 273 25.15 -7.05 -0.62
CA ALA A 273 26.10 -7.92 0.07
C ALA A 273 27.29 -7.15 0.64
N GLY A 274 27.58 -7.34 1.93
CA GLY A 274 28.63 -6.63 2.67
C GLY A 274 28.28 -5.20 3.09
N LYS A 275 27.09 -4.71 2.72
CA LYS A 275 26.59 -3.38 3.12
C LYS A 275 25.13 -3.46 3.64
N GLU A 276 24.71 -4.66 4.02
CA GLU A 276 23.34 -4.88 4.48
C GLU A 276 23.04 -4.07 5.74
N GLY A 277 21.89 -3.43 5.77
CA GLY A 277 21.44 -2.60 6.90
C GLY A 277 22.14 -1.23 7.01
N LYS A 278 23.08 -0.92 6.12
CA LYS A 278 23.76 0.38 6.12
C LYS A 278 22.91 1.45 5.48
N THR A 279 22.86 2.63 6.11
CA THR A 279 22.21 3.80 5.54
C THR A 279 23.01 4.33 4.36
N ILE A 280 22.38 4.41 3.18
CA ILE A 280 22.98 5.01 1.96
C ILE A 280 22.91 6.52 2.07
N TRP A 281 21.72 7.05 2.39
CA TRP A 281 21.50 8.47 2.66
C TRP A 281 20.32 8.67 3.60
N ARG A 282 20.28 9.87 4.21
CA ARG A 282 19.13 10.41 4.97
C ARG A 282 18.68 11.71 4.33
N TYR A 283 17.38 11.90 4.28
CA TYR A 283 16.76 13.18 4.00
C TYR A 283 16.04 13.66 5.25
N GLU A 284 16.55 14.71 5.86
CA GLU A 284 15.99 15.28 7.08
C GLU A 284 14.98 16.37 6.73
N THR A 285 13.86 16.35 7.41
CA THR A 285 12.79 17.34 7.28
C THR A 285 12.14 17.56 8.64
N ASN A 286 11.52 18.70 8.84
CA ASN A 286 10.66 18.96 10.01
C ASN A 286 9.20 18.49 9.80
N ARG A 287 8.94 17.73 8.72
CA ARG A 287 7.60 17.28 8.32
C ARG A 287 7.37 15.85 8.73
N SER A 288 6.72 15.67 9.88
CA SER A 288 6.50 14.37 10.53
C SER A 288 5.70 13.36 9.69
N LYS A 289 4.99 13.81 8.66
CA LYS A 289 4.13 12.95 7.83
C LYS A 289 4.80 12.41 6.55
N ALA A 290 6.08 12.73 6.32
CA ALA A 290 6.82 12.25 5.15
C ALA A 290 6.79 10.71 5.00
N CYS A 291 6.86 10.00 6.12
CA CYS A 291 6.85 8.54 6.17
C CYS A 291 5.56 7.88 5.68
N TYR A 292 4.45 8.60 5.54
CA TYR A 292 3.16 8.05 5.14
C TYR A 292 2.91 8.08 3.64
N THR A 293 3.70 8.84 2.90
CA THR A 293 3.39 9.18 1.51
C THR A 293 4.59 9.03 0.60
N MET A 294 5.58 8.27 1.02
CA MET A 294 6.81 8.05 0.26
C MET A 294 6.69 6.90 -0.74
N HIS A 295 7.36 7.06 -1.87
CA HIS A 295 7.61 6.00 -2.83
C HIS A 295 8.90 6.29 -3.61
N TRP A 296 9.46 5.30 -4.32
CA TRP A 296 10.66 5.51 -5.11
C TRP A 296 10.78 4.54 -6.29
N ASN A 297 11.64 4.91 -7.24
CA ASN A 297 12.06 4.09 -8.37
C ASN A 297 13.56 4.26 -8.60
N ALA A 298 14.10 3.72 -9.68
CA ALA A 298 15.53 3.79 -9.99
C ALA A 298 16.05 5.22 -10.25
N LYS A 299 15.20 6.24 -10.33
CA LYS A 299 15.61 7.63 -10.64
C LYS A 299 15.28 8.60 -9.53
N TYR A 300 14.11 8.46 -8.90
CA TYR A 300 13.58 9.40 -7.94
C TYR A 300 13.07 8.71 -6.68
N ALA A 301 13.24 9.38 -5.54
CA ALA A 301 12.42 9.19 -4.37
C ALA A 301 11.46 10.37 -4.26
N ALA A 302 10.20 10.12 -3.91
CA ALA A 302 9.19 11.15 -3.86
C ALA A 302 8.26 10.97 -2.65
N TRP A 303 7.73 12.08 -2.14
CA TRP A 303 6.79 12.07 -1.02
C TRP A 303 5.92 13.33 -1.05
N PHE A 304 4.81 13.31 -0.30
CA PHE A 304 3.91 14.45 -0.18
C PHE A 304 4.03 15.10 1.19
N ASP A 305 4.31 16.42 1.20
CA ASP A 305 4.11 17.24 2.39
C ASP A 305 2.61 17.57 2.49
N ILE A 306 1.91 16.78 3.29
CA ILE A 306 0.46 16.90 3.47
C ILE A 306 0.10 18.26 4.07
N ASP A 307 0.91 18.78 4.98
CA ASP A 307 0.62 20.02 5.69
C ASP A 307 0.83 21.26 4.80
N ALA A 308 1.81 21.20 3.90
CA ALA A 308 2.09 22.27 2.94
C ALA A 308 1.30 22.11 1.63
N SER A 309 0.65 20.99 1.38
CA SER A 309 0.08 20.62 0.07
C SER A 309 1.14 20.71 -1.04
N GLU A 310 2.26 20.03 -0.83
CA GLU A 310 3.40 19.99 -1.73
C GLU A 310 3.83 18.56 -2.06
N HIS A 311 4.41 18.39 -3.23
CA HIS A 311 5.08 17.17 -3.67
C HIS A 311 6.58 17.43 -3.73
N GLN A 312 7.36 16.56 -3.11
CA GLN A 312 8.82 16.63 -3.04
C GLN A 312 9.44 15.50 -3.86
N VAL A 313 10.44 15.84 -4.67
CA VAL A 313 11.20 14.87 -5.47
C VAL A 313 12.67 14.96 -5.10
N LEU A 314 13.24 13.82 -4.75
CA LEU A 314 14.64 13.67 -4.37
C LEU A 314 15.38 12.87 -5.45
N ASP A 315 16.65 13.17 -5.63
CA ASP A 315 17.58 12.30 -6.35
C ASP A 315 17.78 10.99 -5.58
N VAL A 316 17.51 9.87 -6.21
CA VAL A 316 17.50 8.58 -5.53
C VAL A 316 18.89 8.11 -5.09
N ALA A 317 19.94 8.51 -5.78
CA ALA A 317 21.30 8.10 -5.44
C ALA A 317 21.88 8.87 -4.24
N THR A 318 21.46 10.13 -4.06
CA THR A 318 22.04 11.04 -3.07
C THR A 318 21.10 11.51 -1.98
N GLY A 319 19.80 11.33 -2.15
CA GLY A 319 18.77 11.86 -1.24
C GLY A 319 18.60 13.38 -1.30
N LYS A 320 19.23 14.07 -2.25
CA LYS A 320 19.12 15.53 -2.39
C LYS A 320 17.78 15.93 -2.96
N LEU A 321 17.17 16.97 -2.40
CA LEU A 321 15.94 17.57 -2.93
C LEU A 321 16.23 18.18 -4.31
N LEU A 322 15.48 17.72 -5.31
CA LEU A 322 15.53 18.21 -6.69
C LEU A 322 14.43 19.23 -6.97
N ARG A 323 13.22 18.97 -6.44
CA ARG A 323 12.07 19.81 -6.73
C ARG A 323 11.00 19.74 -5.63
N THR A 324 10.36 20.88 -5.42
CA THR A 324 9.12 21.05 -4.67
C THR A 324 8.04 21.55 -5.61
N GLN A 325 6.92 20.86 -5.67
CA GLN A 325 5.77 21.20 -6.50
C GLN A 325 4.53 21.45 -5.65
N SER A 326 3.86 22.57 -5.86
CA SER A 326 2.57 22.85 -5.22
C SER A 326 1.48 21.92 -5.77
N LEU A 327 0.70 21.32 -4.88
CA LEU A 327 -0.46 20.49 -5.21
C LEU A 327 -1.75 21.31 -5.38
N VAL A 328 -1.69 22.63 -5.16
CA VAL A 328 -2.88 23.52 -5.20
C VAL A 328 -2.77 24.66 -6.19
N LYS A 329 -1.58 24.86 -6.81
CA LYS A 329 -1.37 25.94 -7.78
C LYS A 329 -0.98 25.38 -9.14
N GLN A 330 -1.50 25.99 -10.19
CA GLN A 330 -1.24 25.59 -11.58
C GLN A 330 -1.60 24.11 -11.85
N VAL A 331 -2.76 23.67 -11.36
CA VAL A 331 -3.23 22.29 -11.48
C VAL A 331 -4.32 22.17 -12.54
N ASP A 332 -4.35 21.04 -13.22
CA ASP A 332 -5.44 20.66 -14.11
C ASP A 332 -6.43 19.79 -13.34
N TRP A 333 -7.68 20.26 -13.21
CA TRP A 333 -8.68 19.57 -12.42
C TRP A 333 -9.92 19.25 -13.24
N ARG A 334 -10.21 17.97 -13.38
CA ARG A 334 -11.47 17.47 -13.95
C ARG A 334 -12.47 17.27 -12.83
N ARG A 335 -13.28 18.28 -12.66
CA ARG A 335 -14.34 18.34 -11.65
C ARG A 335 -15.63 17.78 -12.19
N PHE A 336 -16.30 16.92 -11.44
CA PHE A 336 -17.62 16.42 -11.81
C PHE A 336 -18.68 17.52 -11.62
N ASN A 337 -19.47 17.81 -12.68
CA ASN A 337 -20.59 18.72 -12.63
C ASN A 337 -21.90 17.91 -12.54
N PRO A 338 -22.56 17.87 -11.35
CA PRO A 338 -23.78 17.07 -11.15
C PRO A 338 -24.95 17.53 -12.03
N ALA A 339 -25.03 18.82 -12.33
CA ALA A 339 -26.11 19.37 -13.16
C ALA A 339 -26.01 18.93 -14.62
N LYS A 340 -24.79 18.66 -15.10
CA LYS A 340 -24.50 18.20 -16.46
C LYS A 340 -24.25 16.72 -16.56
N GLY A 341 -24.07 16.03 -15.43
CA GLY A 341 -23.74 14.60 -15.37
C GLY A 341 -22.39 14.24 -16.00
N LYS A 342 -21.43 15.16 -16.07
CA LYS A 342 -20.13 14.98 -16.72
C LYS A 342 -19.01 15.77 -16.04
N HIS A 343 -17.77 15.40 -16.32
CA HIS A 343 -16.60 16.15 -15.89
C HIS A 343 -16.40 17.43 -16.73
N GLU A 344 -15.88 18.46 -16.10
CA GLU A 344 -15.45 19.71 -16.69
C GLU A 344 -13.97 19.94 -16.35
N LEU A 345 -13.17 20.26 -17.37
CA LEU A 345 -11.76 20.56 -17.18
C LEU A 345 -11.57 22.02 -16.77
N LEU A 346 -10.89 22.22 -15.66
CA LEU A 346 -10.37 23.48 -15.18
C LEU A 346 -8.84 23.44 -15.30
N THR A 347 -8.26 24.22 -16.21
CA THR A 347 -6.83 24.18 -16.53
C THR A 347 -6.07 25.26 -15.77
N GLY A 348 -4.89 24.91 -15.23
CA GLY A 348 -3.98 25.84 -14.56
C GLY A 348 -4.57 26.53 -13.34
N VAL A 349 -5.46 25.85 -12.62
CA VAL A 349 -6.23 26.44 -11.52
C VAL A 349 -5.36 26.65 -10.29
N ASP A 350 -5.62 27.74 -9.57
CA ASP A 350 -5.19 27.96 -8.20
C ASP A 350 -6.35 27.60 -7.25
N LEU A 351 -6.25 26.44 -6.61
CA LEU A 351 -7.28 25.92 -5.72
C LEU A 351 -7.43 26.79 -4.45
N THR A 352 -6.39 27.53 -4.05
CA THR A 352 -6.46 28.44 -2.90
C THR A 352 -7.33 29.67 -3.15
N LYS A 353 -7.63 29.96 -4.42
CA LYS A 353 -8.49 31.06 -4.86
C LYS A 353 -9.94 30.65 -5.12
N GLN A 354 -10.25 29.35 -4.93
CA GLN A 354 -11.65 28.92 -5.01
C GLN A 354 -12.47 29.48 -3.83
N THR A 355 -13.79 29.45 -3.96
CA THR A 355 -14.69 29.88 -2.90
C THR A 355 -15.54 28.69 -2.45
N PRO A 356 -15.28 28.13 -1.27
CA PRO A 356 -14.19 28.45 -0.34
C PRO A 356 -12.81 27.97 -0.85
N PRO A 357 -11.70 28.49 -0.31
CA PRO A 357 -10.35 28.04 -0.64
C PRO A 357 -10.16 26.55 -0.36
N LEU A 358 -9.52 25.83 -1.28
CA LEU A 358 -9.29 24.40 -1.16
C LEU A 358 -7.83 24.10 -0.83
N LYS A 359 -7.62 23.11 0.02
CA LYS A 359 -6.35 22.39 0.24
C LYS A 359 -6.47 21.00 -0.35
N VAL A 360 -5.33 20.39 -0.66
CA VAL A 360 -5.25 19.00 -1.12
C VAL A 360 -4.53 18.15 -0.08
N PHE A 361 -5.17 17.06 0.28
CA PHE A 361 -4.66 16.10 1.25
C PHE A 361 -4.50 14.74 0.62
N PRO A 362 -3.27 14.36 0.20
CA PRO A 362 -2.97 12.98 -0.18
C PRO A 362 -3.29 12.00 0.94
N ALA A 363 -4.02 10.94 0.61
CA ALA A 363 -4.32 9.89 1.56
C ALA A 363 -3.04 9.14 1.96
N GLN A 364 -2.89 8.88 3.25
CA GLN A 364 -1.70 8.23 3.78
C GLN A 364 -1.61 6.79 3.30
N PHE A 365 -0.40 6.35 2.91
CA PHE A 365 -0.06 5.07 2.29
C PHE A 365 -0.65 4.84 0.88
N CYS A 366 -1.58 5.66 0.43
CA CYS A 366 -2.31 5.47 -0.82
C CYS A 366 -1.65 6.20 -1.99
N ASN A 367 -0.41 5.83 -2.29
CA ASN A 367 0.37 6.40 -3.40
C ASN A 367 1.29 5.35 -4.05
N ILE A 368 1.63 5.55 -5.32
CA ILE A 368 2.49 4.64 -6.09
C ILE A 368 3.17 5.38 -7.25
N LEU A 369 4.44 5.07 -7.51
CA LEU A 369 5.11 5.48 -8.72
C LEU A 369 4.85 4.49 -9.86
N LEU A 370 4.35 4.98 -10.98
CA LEU A 370 4.17 4.19 -12.19
C LEU A 370 4.62 5.00 -13.42
N GLY A 371 5.69 4.54 -14.07
CA GLY A 371 6.35 5.31 -15.11
C GLY A 371 6.89 6.64 -14.57
N ASP A 372 6.57 7.73 -15.26
CA ASP A 372 7.00 9.08 -14.90
C ASP A 372 6.01 9.81 -13.97
N TRP A 373 5.03 9.10 -13.43
CA TRP A 373 3.97 9.67 -12.62
C TRP A 373 3.93 9.12 -11.21
N HIS A 374 3.70 10.01 -10.23
CA HIS A 374 3.36 9.66 -8.86
C HIS A 374 1.84 9.77 -8.70
N TYR A 375 1.17 8.63 -8.66
CA TYR A 375 -0.28 8.51 -8.48
C TYR A 375 -0.65 8.49 -7.01
N PHE A 376 -1.78 9.08 -6.66
CA PHE A 376 -2.29 9.10 -5.29
C PHE A 376 -3.80 9.32 -5.25
N LEU A 377 -4.42 8.90 -4.16
CA LEU A 377 -5.80 9.25 -3.85
C LEU A 377 -5.78 10.43 -2.89
N CYS A 378 -6.62 11.41 -3.12
CA CYS A 378 -6.71 12.59 -2.27
C CYS A 378 -8.15 13.09 -2.13
N TYR A 379 -8.34 13.94 -1.15
CA TYR A 379 -9.55 14.73 -1.01
C TYR A 379 -9.16 16.21 -0.93
N THR A 380 -10.14 17.06 -1.24
CA THR A 380 -9.99 18.49 -1.13
C THR A 380 -10.80 19.01 0.05
N GLU A 381 -10.29 19.97 0.80
CA GLU A 381 -10.98 20.54 1.95
C GLU A 381 -11.29 22.01 1.73
N ALA A 382 -12.55 22.36 1.92
CA ALA A 382 -13.01 23.75 1.95
C ALA A 382 -13.10 24.33 3.35
N SER A 383 -13.07 23.48 4.39
CA SER A 383 -13.18 23.86 5.81
C SER A 383 -12.62 22.76 6.69
N LYS A 384 -12.67 22.92 8.00
CA LYS A 384 -12.18 21.94 9.00
C LYS A 384 -12.84 20.55 8.93
N HIS A 385 -13.78 20.34 8.02
CA HIS A 385 -14.47 19.09 7.82
C HIS A 385 -14.04 18.49 6.50
N LEU A 386 -13.40 17.35 6.60
CA LEU A 386 -12.89 16.54 5.50
C LEU A 386 -14.05 15.91 4.74
N GLY A 387 -14.02 16.04 3.43
CA GLY A 387 -15.11 15.52 2.62
C GLY A 387 -14.86 15.65 1.12
N PRO A 388 -15.88 15.30 0.33
CA PRO A 388 -15.82 15.48 -1.13
C PRO A 388 -15.50 16.93 -1.52
N PRO A 389 -14.89 17.15 -2.70
CA PRO A 389 -14.61 16.13 -3.71
C PRO A 389 -13.38 15.27 -3.43
N TYR A 390 -13.50 13.97 -3.79
CA TYR A 390 -12.39 13.01 -3.83
C TYR A 390 -11.80 12.96 -5.22
N CYS A 391 -10.48 12.89 -5.28
CA CYS A 391 -9.78 12.82 -6.54
C CYS A 391 -8.75 11.71 -6.57
N VAL A 392 -8.61 11.08 -7.73
CA VAL A 392 -7.33 10.51 -8.11
C VAL A 392 -6.47 11.64 -8.60
N GLY A 393 -5.29 11.80 -8.01
CA GLY A 393 -4.28 12.76 -8.43
C GLY A 393 -3.07 12.07 -9.02
N ARG A 394 -2.33 12.80 -9.86
CA ARG A 394 -0.98 12.41 -10.27
C ARG A 394 -0.08 13.63 -10.45
N VAL A 395 1.20 13.44 -10.14
CA VAL A 395 2.25 14.43 -10.36
C VAL A 395 3.30 13.85 -11.28
N HIS A 396 3.64 14.55 -12.34
CA HIS A 396 4.72 14.16 -13.23
C HIS A 396 6.07 14.39 -12.56
N LEU A 397 6.91 13.36 -12.46
CA LEU A 397 8.15 13.38 -11.69
C LEU A 397 9.20 14.35 -12.27
N GLU A 398 9.21 14.61 -13.59
CA GLU A 398 10.17 15.51 -14.21
C GLU A 398 9.65 16.94 -14.37
N THR A 399 8.40 17.11 -14.83
CA THR A 399 7.88 18.44 -15.14
C THR A 399 7.17 19.11 -13.97
N GLY A 400 6.66 18.31 -13.00
CA GLY A 400 5.83 18.81 -11.91
C GLY A 400 4.38 19.06 -12.30
N GLN A 401 3.94 18.69 -13.51
CA GLN A 401 2.55 18.79 -13.90
C GLN A 401 1.66 18.03 -12.90
N VAL A 402 0.59 18.66 -12.45
CA VAL A 402 -0.37 18.09 -11.50
C VAL A 402 -1.73 17.98 -12.17
N GLU A 403 -2.30 16.78 -12.14
CA GLU A 403 -3.63 16.51 -12.67
C GLU A 403 -4.51 15.85 -11.61
N TYR A 404 -5.79 16.25 -11.57
CA TYR A 404 -6.82 15.67 -10.71
C TYR A 404 -8.01 15.21 -11.54
N LEU A 405 -8.51 14.03 -11.22
CA LEU A 405 -9.80 13.51 -11.69
C LEU A 405 -10.69 13.27 -10.47
N GLU A 406 -11.79 14.01 -10.36
CA GLU A 406 -12.80 13.75 -9.34
C GLU A 406 -13.45 12.39 -9.58
N VAL A 407 -13.58 11.61 -8.52
CA VAL A 407 -14.17 10.26 -8.54
C VAL A 407 -15.36 10.19 -7.58
N PRO A 408 -16.35 9.32 -7.84
CA PRO A 408 -17.47 9.18 -6.93
C PRO A 408 -16.98 8.66 -5.56
N VAL A 409 -17.56 9.20 -4.50
CA VAL A 409 -17.24 8.80 -3.12
C VAL A 409 -17.62 7.35 -2.86
N SER A 410 -18.74 6.92 -3.44
CA SER A 410 -19.31 5.60 -3.27
C SER A 410 -20.16 5.21 -4.47
N ILE A 411 -20.49 3.94 -4.55
CA ILE A 411 -21.41 3.37 -5.52
C ILE A 411 -22.45 2.50 -4.82
N VAL A 412 -23.72 2.73 -5.15
CA VAL A 412 -24.83 1.88 -4.67
C VAL A 412 -25.23 0.95 -5.80
N ARG A 413 -25.22 -0.33 -5.51
CA ARG A 413 -25.58 -1.41 -6.44
C ARG A 413 -26.65 -2.32 -5.84
N GLU A 414 -27.83 -2.30 -6.45
CA GLU A 414 -28.92 -3.16 -6.12
C GLU A 414 -29.24 -4.08 -7.29
N ALA A 415 -29.77 -5.26 -7.00
CA ALA A 415 -30.10 -6.23 -8.04
C ALA A 415 -31.16 -5.63 -9.00
N GLY A 416 -30.87 -5.72 -10.30
CA GLY A 416 -31.78 -5.22 -11.34
C GLY A 416 -31.88 -3.71 -11.48
N GLN A 417 -31.08 -2.93 -10.71
CA GLN A 417 -31.05 -1.47 -10.81
C GLN A 417 -29.74 -0.99 -11.46
N PRO A 418 -29.76 0.16 -12.16
CA PRO A 418 -28.55 0.81 -12.63
C PRO A 418 -27.62 1.19 -11.47
N ASP A 419 -26.30 1.28 -11.77
CA ASP A 419 -25.33 1.80 -10.82
C ASP A 419 -25.62 3.24 -10.44
N GLN A 420 -25.63 3.55 -9.15
CA GLN A 420 -25.80 4.89 -8.63
C GLN A 420 -24.51 5.39 -8.01
N PHE A 421 -23.87 6.37 -8.67
CA PHE A 421 -22.66 7.01 -8.18
C PHE A 421 -23.00 8.15 -7.22
N ILE A 422 -22.35 8.16 -6.05
CA ILE A 422 -22.48 9.19 -5.01
C ILE A 422 -21.24 10.07 -5.06
N TRP A 423 -21.43 11.37 -5.27
CA TRP A 423 -20.33 12.32 -5.49
C TRP A 423 -20.14 13.32 -4.34
N ASN A 424 -21.18 13.72 -3.67
CA ASN A 424 -21.25 14.94 -2.88
C ASN A 424 -21.42 14.73 -1.37
N ARG A 425 -21.40 13.51 -0.91
CA ARG A 425 -21.56 13.22 0.53
C ARG A 425 -20.69 12.04 0.93
N PRO A 426 -20.03 12.12 2.11
CA PRO A 426 -19.35 10.97 2.67
C PRO A 426 -20.34 9.84 2.95
N GLN A 427 -19.85 8.62 2.83
CA GLN A 427 -20.58 7.43 3.23
C GLN A 427 -19.93 6.88 4.50
N THR A 428 -20.72 6.50 5.48
CA THR A 428 -20.20 5.80 6.64
C THR A 428 -19.92 4.34 6.29
N SER A 429 -18.87 3.79 6.89
CA SER A 429 -18.57 2.36 6.83
C SER A 429 -19.00 1.67 8.13
N SER A 430 -19.08 0.35 8.09
CA SER A 430 -19.37 -0.45 9.27
C SER A 430 -18.13 -1.24 9.67
N THR A 431 -17.73 -1.13 10.92
CA THR A 431 -16.68 -1.94 11.54
C THR A 431 -17.24 -3.13 12.32
N VAL A 432 -18.47 -3.53 12.03
CA VAL A 432 -19.07 -4.77 12.54
C VAL A 432 -18.44 -5.95 11.81
N ASN A 433 -17.80 -6.86 12.55
CA ASN A 433 -17.15 -8.05 12.01
C ASN A 433 -18.16 -9.18 11.66
N SER A 434 -17.65 -10.34 11.25
CA SER A 434 -18.45 -11.52 10.92
C SER A 434 -19.26 -12.10 12.10
N ARG A 435 -18.84 -11.80 13.33
CA ARG A 435 -19.51 -12.22 14.57
C ARG A 435 -20.60 -11.24 15.04
N GLY A 436 -20.82 -10.15 14.30
CA GLY A 436 -21.78 -9.12 14.69
C GLY A 436 -21.24 -8.14 15.74
N ILE A 437 -19.92 -8.10 15.98
CA ILE A 437 -19.28 -7.24 16.97
C ILE A 437 -18.79 -5.96 16.28
N GLU A 438 -19.16 -4.80 16.82
CA GLU A 438 -18.58 -3.51 16.46
C GLU A 438 -17.14 -3.46 16.99
N VAL A 439 -16.15 -3.59 16.12
CA VAL A 439 -14.74 -3.76 16.49
C VAL A 439 -14.09 -2.44 16.83
N ALA A 440 -14.36 -1.40 16.05
CA ALA A 440 -13.75 -0.10 16.26
C ALA A 440 -14.59 0.77 17.19
N THR A 441 -14.00 1.17 18.28
CA THR A 441 -14.62 2.10 19.26
C THR A 441 -14.53 3.55 18.80
N ASP A 442 -13.59 3.88 17.92
CA ASP A 442 -13.42 5.23 17.40
C ASP A 442 -14.32 5.47 16.19
N LYS A 443 -15.20 6.46 16.27
CA LYS A 443 -16.14 6.82 15.19
C LYS A 443 -15.45 7.15 13.86
N ARG A 444 -14.21 7.61 13.91
CA ARG A 444 -13.41 7.92 12.72
C ARG A 444 -13.20 6.70 11.82
N SER A 445 -13.15 5.51 12.38
CA SER A 445 -13.04 4.25 11.64
C SER A 445 -14.27 3.92 10.80
N ARG A 446 -15.39 4.58 11.05
CA ARG A 446 -16.64 4.39 10.31
C ARG A 446 -16.83 5.36 9.15
N GLY A 447 -15.78 6.07 8.77
CA GLY A 447 -15.84 7.04 7.70
C GLY A 447 -16.26 8.45 8.12
N ASP A 448 -16.43 8.69 9.43
CA ASP A 448 -16.92 9.97 9.97
C ASP A 448 -15.83 11.04 10.11
N GLY A 449 -14.85 11.04 9.23
CA GLY A 449 -13.84 12.09 9.22
C GLY A 449 -12.39 11.63 9.23
N TRP A 450 -12.13 10.30 9.17
CA TRP A 450 -10.78 9.76 9.03
C TRP A 450 -10.63 8.70 7.93
N TRP A 451 -11.68 8.35 7.24
CA TRP A 451 -11.69 7.42 6.12
C TRP A 451 -10.81 7.87 4.94
N TRP A 452 -10.29 9.05 4.98
CA TRP A 452 -9.30 9.63 4.08
C TRP A 452 -7.85 9.49 4.59
N GLY A 453 -7.68 9.23 5.90
CA GLY A 453 -6.36 9.29 6.55
C GLY A 453 -5.45 8.14 6.16
N TYR A 454 -5.90 6.93 6.40
CA TYR A 454 -5.09 5.72 6.21
C TYR A 454 -5.80 4.78 5.27
N LEU A 455 -5.20 4.51 4.13
CA LEU A 455 -5.71 3.59 3.15
C LEU A 455 -4.66 2.52 2.83
N GLY A 456 -5.09 1.39 2.27
CA GLY A 456 -4.15 0.41 1.74
C GLY A 456 -3.31 1.01 0.60
N SER A 457 -2.06 0.59 0.49
CA SER A 457 -1.23 0.97 -0.66
C SER A 457 -1.91 0.54 -1.96
N PRO A 458 -1.94 1.38 -2.99
CA PRO A 458 -2.50 0.98 -4.27
C PRO A 458 -1.63 -0.11 -4.92
N THR A 459 -2.23 -0.91 -5.78
CA THR A 459 -1.55 -1.96 -6.52
C THR A 459 -1.61 -1.65 -8.01
N ALA A 460 -0.48 -1.73 -8.71
CA ALA A 460 -0.42 -1.58 -10.16
C ALA A 460 -0.27 -2.94 -10.85
N ILE A 461 -1.21 -3.31 -11.72
CA ILE A 461 -1.25 -4.59 -12.42
C ILE A 461 -1.43 -4.34 -13.91
N GLY A 462 -0.49 -4.79 -14.73
CA GLY A 462 -0.56 -4.62 -16.18
C GLY A 462 -0.71 -3.17 -16.63
N GLY A 463 -0.18 -2.21 -15.85
CA GLY A 463 -0.28 -0.79 -16.13
C GLY A 463 -1.58 -0.13 -15.67
N LYS A 464 -2.44 -0.83 -14.93
CA LYS A 464 -3.64 -0.25 -14.28
C LYS A 464 -3.40 -0.11 -12.80
N VAL A 465 -3.82 1.02 -12.21
CA VAL A 465 -3.67 1.31 -10.78
C VAL A 465 -5.02 1.08 -10.09
N PHE A 466 -4.98 0.29 -9.03
CA PHE A 466 -6.14 -0.05 -8.21
C PHE A 466 -6.03 0.65 -6.86
N PHE A 467 -6.95 1.54 -6.58
CA PHE A 467 -7.05 2.27 -5.32
C PHE A 467 -8.26 1.75 -4.54
N THR A 468 -8.06 1.23 -3.34
CA THR A 468 -9.18 0.79 -2.49
C THR A 468 -9.33 1.68 -1.28
N THR A 469 -10.55 2.16 -1.04
CA THR A 469 -10.90 2.97 0.13
C THR A 469 -11.37 2.11 1.30
N MET A 470 -11.40 2.67 2.50
CA MET A 470 -11.96 1.98 3.67
C MET A 470 -13.41 1.54 3.47
N LEU A 471 -14.17 2.25 2.65
CA LEU A 471 -15.56 1.89 2.30
C LEU A 471 -15.64 0.64 1.43
N GLY A 472 -14.50 0.06 1.01
CA GLY A 472 -14.46 -1.06 0.08
C GLY A 472 -14.72 -0.67 -1.37
N ILE A 473 -14.60 0.61 -1.73
CA ILE A 473 -14.69 1.08 -3.11
C ILE A 473 -13.31 0.98 -3.75
N THR A 474 -13.23 0.35 -4.91
CA THR A 474 -11.98 0.23 -5.67
C THR A 474 -12.10 0.97 -7.00
N TYR A 475 -11.29 2.00 -7.17
CA TYR A 475 -11.13 2.70 -8.45
C TYR A 475 -10.04 2.01 -9.26
N VAL A 476 -10.32 1.77 -10.54
CA VAL A 476 -9.35 1.22 -11.49
C VAL A 476 -9.00 2.31 -12.49
N ILE A 477 -7.73 2.72 -12.48
CA ILE A 477 -7.23 3.79 -13.33
C ILE A 477 -6.29 3.21 -14.39
N ASP A 478 -6.43 3.67 -15.64
CA ASP A 478 -5.43 3.43 -16.66
C ASP A 478 -4.17 4.27 -16.35
N GLY A 479 -3.15 3.62 -15.77
CA GLY A 479 -1.89 4.27 -15.44
C GLY A 479 -1.02 4.63 -16.65
N ARG A 480 -1.43 4.24 -17.87
CA ARG A 480 -0.77 4.61 -19.13
C ARG A 480 -1.49 5.73 -19.87
N ALA A 481 -2.61 6.22 -19.34
CA ALA A 481 -3.37 7.30 -19.97
C ALA A 481 -2.50 8.55 -20.10
N ALA A 482 -2.39 9.10 -21.32
CA ALA A 482 -1.65 10.32 -21.58
C ALA A 482 -2.23 11.51 -20.78
N VAL A 483 -3.54 11.50 -20.58
CA VAL A 483 -4.29 12.52 -19.85
C VAL A 483 -5.15 11.83 -18.80
N LEU A 484 -5.16 12.36 -17.56
CA LEU A 484 -6.00 11.84 -16.49
C LEU A 484 -7.41 12.41 -16.62
N ASP A 485 -8.23 11.81 -17.48
CA ASP A 485 -9.63 12.17 -17.70
C ASP A 485 -10.59 11.01 -17.34
N GLU A 486 -11.88 11.20 -17.57
CA GLU A 486 -12.92 10.21 -17.28
C GLU A 486 -12.71 8.87 -18.00
N ARG A 487 -12.00 8.85 -19.13
CA ARG A 487 -11.66 7.61 -19.86
C ARG A 487 -10.56 6.85 -19.16
N ALA A 488 -9.73 7.53 -18.36
CA ALA A 488 -8.73 6.89 -17.53
C ALA A 488 -9.35 6.15 -16.33
N LEU A 489 -10.58 6.49 -15.89
CA LEU A 489 -11.32 5.76 -14.87
C LEU A 489 -12.03 4.55 -15.51
N LEU A 490 -11.36 3.41 -15.55
CA LEU A 490 -11.83 2.19 -16.21
C LEU A 490 -12.98 1.51 -15.48
N ALA A 491 -13.00 1.60 -14.15
CA ALA A 491 -14.06 1.03 -13.32
C ALA A 491 -14.11 1.65 -11.92
N VAL A 492 -15.30 1.58 -11.32
CA VAL A 492 -15.55 1.77 -9.89
C VAL A 492 -16.20 0.50 -9.39
N ASN A 493 -15.55 -0.21 -8.49
CA ASN A 493 -15.97 -1.51 -7.98
C ASN A 493 -16.30 -1.44 -6.50
N ASP A 494 -16.99 -2.47 -5.98
CA ASP A 494 -17.29 -2.59 -4.56
C ASP A 494 -16.84 -3.94 -4.00
N LEU A 495 -16.49 -3.96 -2.71
CA LEU A 495 -16.24 -5.16 -1.91
C LEU A 495 -17.46 -5.56 -1.07
N GLY A 496 -18.64 -5.02 -1.37
CA GLY A 496 -19.89 -5.25 -0.67
C GLY A 496 -20.75 -4.00 -0.61
N HIS A 497 -21.92 -4.11 0.03
CA HIS A 497 -22.84 -2.99 0.14
C HIS A 497 -22.23 -1.80 0.88
N PRO A 498 -22.46 -0.56 0.41
CA PRO A 498 -22.07 0.66 1.11
C PRO A 498 -22.57 0.66 2.55
N GLY A 499 -21.75 1.16 3.47
CA GLY A 499 -22.07 1.22 4.89
C GLY A 499 -21.99 -0.11 5.64
N ARG A 500 -21.70 -1.23 4.94
CA ARG A 500 -21.58 -2.57 5.54
C ARG A 500 -20.21 -3.21 5.31
N THR A 501 -19.33 -2.50 4.61
CA THR A 501 -17.99 -2.97 4.22
C THR A 501 -16.94 -2.06 4.81
N TRP A 502 -15.85 -2.66 5.29
CA TRP A 502 -14.66 -1.97 5.72
C TRP A 502 -13.42 -2.75 5.29
N SER A 503 -12.43 -2.05 4.76
CA SER A 503 -11.17 -2.63 4.30
C SER A 503 -10.03 -1.63 4.46
N LEU A 504 -8.86 -2.10 4.87
CA LEU A 504 -7.64 -1.29 5.00
C LEU A 504 -6.43 -1.97 4.36
N ASN A 505 -6.63 -2.94 3.52
CA ASN A 505 -5.55 -3.67 2.88
C ASN A 505 -5.52 -3.44 1.37
N SER A 506 -4.34 -3.68 0.80
CA SER A 506 -4.12 -3.69 -0.64
C SER A 506 -4.69 -4.95 -1.25
N LEU A 507 -5.06 -4.87 -2.53
CA LEU A 507 -5.47 -6.05 -3.27
C LEU A 507 -4.24 -6.84 -3.74
N SER A 508 -4.41 -8.16 -3.87
CA SER A 508 -3.39 -9.09 -4.36
C SER A 508 -3.82 -9.68 -5.70
N PHE A 509 -2.86 -10.09 -6.52
CA PHE A 509 -3.13 -10.61 -7.86
C PHE A 509 -2.31 -11.87 -8.14
N ALA A 510 -2.95 -12.92 -8.59
CA ALA A 510 -2.28 -14.12 -9.05
C ALA A 510 -3.16 -14.86 -10.08
N GLU A 511 -2.54 -15.43 -11.12
CA GLU A 511 -3.20 -16.27 -12.12
C GLU A 511 -4.47 -15.64 -12.74
N GLY A 512 -4.40 -14.35 -13.07
CA GLY A 512 -5.52 -13.62 -13.67
C GLY A 512 -6.67 -13.32 -12.71
N ARG A 513 -6.47 -13.49 -11.40
CA ARG A 513 -7.48 -13.28 -10.34
C ARG A 513 -7.03 -12.22 -9.37
N VAL A 514 -7.99 -11.47 -8.86
CA VAL A 514 -7.80 -10.52 -7.76
C VAL A 514 -8.28 -11.16 -6.47
N TYR A 515 -7.48 -11.05 -5.42
CA TYR A 515 -7.82 -11.46 -4.06
C TYR A 515 -7.88 -10.24 -3.18
N HIS A 516 -8.95 -10.13 -2.44
CA HIS A 516 -9.15 -9.03 -1.51
C HIS A 516 -9.88 -9.49 -0.25
N ARG A 517 -9.89 -8.66 0.76
CA ARG A 517 -10.64 -8.93 1.98
C ARG A 517 -11.29 -7.68 2.55
N SER A 518 -12.38 -7.91 3.25
CA SER A 518 -12.98 -6.98 4.20
C SER A 518 -12.74 -7.47 5.63
N MET A 519 -13.28 -6.78 6.63
CA MET A 519 -13.33 -7.26 8.00
C MET A 519 -14.05 -8.61 8.16
N LYS A 520 -14.97 -8.94 7.25
CA LYS A 520 -15.90 -10.07 7.40
C LYS A 520 -15.51 -11.27 6.57
N GLU A 521 -14.90 -11.03 5.43
CA GLU A 521 -14.70 -12.07 4.43
C GLU A 521 -13.48 -11.83 3.56
N ALA A 522 -12.95 -12.91 3.03
CA ALA A 522 -12.03 -12.91 1.90
C ALA A 522 -12.78 -13.24 0.62
N VAL A 523 -12.38 -12.62 -0.50
CA VAL A 523 -13.02 -12.78 -1.81
C VAL A 523 -11.97 -13.03 -2.88
N CYS A 524 -12.31 -13.88 -3.84
CA CYS A 524 -11.58 -14.05 -5.09
C CYS A 524 -12.45 -13.53 -6.25
N LEU A 525 -11.86 -12.68 -7.07
CA LEU A 525 -12.53 -11.94 -8.13
C LEU A 525 -11.87 -12.27 -9.46
N GLY A 526 -12.67 -12.47 -10.49
CA GLY A 526 -12.16 -12.79 -11.81
C GLY A 526 -13.24 -13.23 -12.79
N PRO A 527 -12.86 -13.55 -14.01
CA PRO A 527 -13.79 -14.15 -14.97
C PRO A 527 -14.21 -15.54 -14.49
N LYS A 528 -15.49 -15.87 -14.69
CA LYS A 528 -16.04 -17.22 -14.41
C LYS A 528 -15.60 -18.21 -15.47
#